data_5e03eab6f973c7719c403829e21dbfa4
#
_entry.id   5e03eab6f973c7719c403829e21dbfa4
#
_cell.length_a   1.000
_cell.length_b   1.000
_cell.length_c   1.000
_cell.angle_alpha   90.00
_cell.angle_beta   90.00
_cell.angle_gamma   90.00
#
_symmetry.space_group_name_H-M   'P 1'
#
loop_
_entity.id
_entity.type
_entity.pdbx_description
1 polymer ?
#
loop_
_entity_poly.entity_id
_entity_poly.type
_entity_poly.pdbx_seq_one_letter_code
_entity_poly.pdbx_strand_id
1 'polypeptide(L)'
;MLFVATKKQAKEIVAEKVAAVGMPYVTERWAGGMLTNFPTIRKAVKKMATIDKMTTDGTFDNFSKREKLQIARQRAKLEKNLGSIADLTRLPAALFVVDVQKEANAVKEAKRLSIPVFAMVDTCCDPTDIDYVIPANDDATKSIAVVLEAMCAAIAEGTEERKLEKEKEAQEAEAEGAAIKKEGKPRIKKAVKASVDAEEAAVAEVVAAVETPFEEPAAAPAEEAAEAVAEAAAEEKAE
;
A
#
# COMPACT_ATOMS: atom_id res chain seq x y z
N MET A 1 -12.96 -1.04 1.91
CA MET A 1 -13.59 -0.48 0.69
C MET A 1 -12.87 0.82 0.34
N LEU A 2 -12.72 1.18 -0.96
CA LEU A 2 -12.15 2.46 -1.39
C LEU A 2 -13.25 3.28 -2.05
N PHE A 3 -13.44 4.52 -1.62
CA PHE A 3 -14.43 5.44 -2.17
C PHE A 3 -13.80 6.37 -3.20
N VAL A 4 -14.50 6.60 -4.33
CA VAL A 4 -14.03 7.44 -5.43
C VAL A 4 -15.12 8.42 -5.82
N ALA A 5 -14.82 9.71 -5.70
CA ALA A 5 -15.76 10.78 -6.02
C ALA A 5 -15.01 12.07 -6.40
N THR A 6 -14.70 12.28 -7.67
CA THR A 6 -14.04 13.52 -8.13
C THR A 6 -15.01 14.63 -8.51
N LYS A 7 -16.32 14.36 -8.48
CA LYS A 7 -17.38 15.34 -8.77
C LYS A 7 -17.41 16.42 -7.67
N LYS A 8 -17.52 17.69 -8.06
CA LYS A 8 -17.46 18.83 -7.11
C LYS A 8 -18.51 18.71 -6.01
N GLN A 9 -19.71 18.26 -6.35
CA GLN A 9 -20.83 18.11 -5.43
C GLN A 9 -20.64 16.97 -4.42
N ALA A 10 -19.85 15.96 -4.77
CA ALA A 10 -19.62 14.77 -3.96
C ALA A 10 -18.38 14.87 -3.03
N LYS A 11 -17.36 15.66 -3.42
CA LYS A 11 -16.05 15.70 -2.74
C LYS A 11 -16.13 15.92 -1.25
N GLU A 12 -16.82 16.97 -0.82
CA GLU A 12 -16.89 17.36 0.58
C GLU A 12 -17.68 16.33 1.40
N ILE A 13 -18.80 15.87 0.86
CA ILE A 13 -19.67 14.89 1.53
C ILE A 13 -18.96 13.55 1.70
N VAL A 14 -18.24 13.08 0.66
CA VAL A 14 -17.47 11.83 0.71
C VAL A 14 -16.32 11.98 1.69
N ALA A 15 -15.57 13.09 1.65
CA ALA A 15 -14.45 13.31 2.57
C ALA A 15 -14.92 13.30 4.03
N GLU A 16 -16.03 13.97 4.35
CA GLU A 16 -16.56 14.04 5.71
C GLU A 16 -17.09 12.70 6.22
N LYS A 17 -18.02 12.09 5.48
CA LYS A 17 -18.70 10.85 5.91
C LYS A 17 -17.78 9.63 5.90
N VAL A 18 -16.93 9.50 4.90
CA VAL A 18 -16.04 8.34 4.76
C VAL A 18 -14.86 8.42 5.74
N ALA A 19 -14.35 9.64 6.02
CA ALA A 19 -13.33 9.82 7.05
C ALA A 19 -13.83 9.43 8.44
N ALA A 20 -15.10 9.70 8.76
CA ALA A 20 -15.71 9.31 10.04
C ALA A 20 -15.70 7.79 10.27
N VAL A 21 -15.78 6.99 9.21
CA VAL A 21 -15.74 5.52 9.26
C VAL A 21 -14.31 4.97 9.09
N GLY A 22 -13.32 5.84 8.89
CA GLY A 22 -11.91 5.45 8.72
C GLY A 22 -11.63 4.69 7.43
N MET A 23 -12.44 4.89 6.39
CA MET A 23 -12.22 4.27 5.09
C MET A 23 -11.39 5.17 4.16
N PRO A 24 -10.55 4.61 3.28
CA PRO A 24 -9.81 5.38 2.30
C PRO A 24 -10.74 5.93 1.21
N TYR A 25 -10.42 7.14 0.72
CA TYR A 25 -11.21 7.79 -0.33
C TYR A 25 -10.33 8.60 -1.29
N VAL A 26 -10.82 8.85 -2.50
CA VAL A 26 -10.18 9.68 -3.53
C VAL A 26 -11.17 10.72 -4.01
N THR A 27 -10.87 12.00 -3.77
CA THR A 27 -11.79 13.10 -4.09
C THR A 27 -11.23 14.08 -5.13
N GLU A 28 -9.91 14.13 -5.33
CA GLU A 28 -9.33 15.13 -6.23
C GLU A 28 -9.18 14.62 -7.65
N ARG A 29 -8.44 13.56 -7.83
CA ARG A 29 -8.17 12.98 -9.15
C ARG A 29 -7.80 11.51 -9.02
N TRP A 30 -8.43 10.67 -9.83
CA TRP A 30 -7.97 9.30 -10.03
C TRP A 30 -6.66 9.31 -10.82
N ALA A 31 -5.58 8.85 -10.22
CA ALA A 31 -4.31 8.66 -10.93
C ALA A 31 -4.40 7.36 -11.76
N GLY A 32 -4.12 7.44 -13.05
CA GLY A 32 -4.07 6.22 -13.88
C GLY A 32 -3.07 5.21 -13.32
N GLY A 33 -3.50 3.96 -13.20
CA GLY A 33 -2.70 2.91 -12.56
C GLY A 33 -2.80 2.87 -11.04
N MET A 34 -3.78 3.53 -10.43
CA MET A 34 -3.91 3.56 -8.98
C MET A 34 -4.09 2.16 -8.38
N LEU A 35 -4.81 1.29 -9.03
CA LEU A 35 -4.98 -0.11 -8.64
C LEU A 35 -4.02 -1.02 -9.42
N THR A 36 -3.94 -0.87 -10.74
CA THR A 36 -3.14 -1.74 -11.61
C THR A 36 -1.63 -1.56 -11.42
N ASN A 37 -1.17 -0.36 -11.06
CA ASN A 37 0.23 -0.06 -10.75
C ASN A 37 0.40 0.42 -9.31
N PHE A 38 -0.21 -0.29 -8.38
CA PHE A 38 -0.19 0.03 -6.96
C PHE A 38 1.22 0.20 -6.35
N PRO A 39 2.26 -0.59 -6.74
CA PRO A 39 3.63 -0.37 -6.26
C PRO A 39 4.18 1.03 -6.53
N THR A 40 3.85 1.63 -7.68
CA THR A 40 4.26 2.99 -8.03
C THR A 40 3.54 4.04 -7.18
N ILE A 41 2.25 3.85 -6.92
CA ILE A 41 1.49 4.71 -6.01
C ILE A 41 2.07 4.64 -4.59
N ARG A 42 2.41 3.45 -4.09
CA ARG A 42 3.10 3.29 -2.80
C ARG A 42 4.46 3.98 -2.74
N LYS A 43 5.22 4.00 -3.84
CA LYS A 43 6.47 4.78 -3.92
C LYS A 43 6.20 6.29 -3.79
N ALA A 44 5.12 6.80 -4.40
CA ALA A 44 4.73 8.20 -4.26
C ALA A 44 4.29 8.56 -2.83
N VAL A 45 3.54 7.69 -2.15
CA VAL A 45 3.18 7.84 -0.74
C VAL A 45 4.42 7.80 0.16
N LYS A 46 5.35 6.85 -0.06
CA LYS A 46 6.61 6.80 0.67
C LYS A 46 7.45 8.06 0.46
N LYS A 47 7.46 8.63 -0.75
CA LYS A 47 8.14 9.90 -1.03
C LYS A 47 7.55 11.05 -0.20
N MET A 48 6.23 11.11 -0.03
CA MET A 48 5.57 12.08 0.86
C MET A 48 6.05 11.93 2.30
N ALA A 49 6.02 10.71 2.84
CA ALA A 49 6.50 10.41 4.19
C ALA A 49 8.02 10.72 4.37
N THR A 50 8.83 10.54 3.32
CA THR A 50 10.25 10.89 3.34
C THR A 50 10.43 12.41 3.43
N ILE A 51 9.64 13.20 2.70
CA ILE A 51 9.68 14.67 2.78
C ILE A 51 9.28 15.14 4.19
N ASP A 52 8.27 14.52 4.79
CA ASP A 52 7.84 14.85 6.15
C ASP A 52 8.92 14.54 7.18
N LYS A 53 9.63 13.41 7.04
CA LYS A 53 10.81 13.09 7.87
C LYS A 53 11.92 14.10 7.70
N MET A 54 12.27 14.47 6.46
CA MET A 54 13.31 15.48 6.19
C MET A 54 13.00 16.83 6.84
N THR A 55 11.70 17.18 6.92
CA THR A 55 11.24 18.41 7.59
C THR A 55 11.40 18.31 9.10
N THR A 56 11.15 17.12 9.69
CA THR A 56 11.27 16.86 11.13
C THR A 56 12.74 16.77 11.57
N ASP A 57 13.60 16.13 10.75
CA ASP A 57 15.02 15.89 11.06
C ASP A 57 15.91 17.14 10.86
N GLY A 58 15.32 18.28 10.42
CA GLY A 58 16.07 19.50 10.16
C GLY A 58 16.95 19.46 8.91
N THR A 59 17.01 18.34 8.19
CA THR A 59 17.78 18.21 6.93
C THR A 59 17.26 19.18 5.87
N PHE A 60 15.98 19.55 5.99
CA PHE A 60 15.32 20.53 5.13
C PHE A 60 15.99 21.91 5.17
N ASP A 61 16.65 22.27 6.28
CA ASP A 61 17.29 23.58 6.43
C ASP A 61 18.55 23.77 5.59
N ASN A 62 19.19 22.69 5.17
CA ASN A 62 20.38 22.70 4.32
C ASN A 62 20.07 23.00 2.83
N PHE A 63 18.79 22.94 2.40
CA PHE A 63 18.41 23.20 1.03
C PHE A 63 18.31 24.71 0.74
N SER A 64 18.55 25.08 -0.53
CA SER A 64 18.34 26.45 -0.99
C SER A 64 16.84 26.84 -0.92
N LYS A 65 16.55 28.16 -0.82
CA LYS A 65 15.17 28.66 -0.75
C LYS A 65 14.30 28.17 -1.92
N ARG A 66 14.88 28.05 -3.12
CA ARG A 66 14.17 27.56 -4.32
C ARG A 66 13.82 26.08 -4.20
N GLU A 67 14.72 25.27 -3.73
CA GLU A 67 14.51 23.84 -3.52
C GLU A 67 13.48 23.59 -2.42
N LYS A 68 13.58 24.28 -1.29
CA LYS A 68 12.58 24.22 -0.22
C LYS A 68 11.17 24.47 -0.77
N LEU A 69 11.00 25.51 -1.58
CA LEU A 69 9.72 25.84 -2.17
C LEU A 69 9.23 24.76 -3.16
N GLN A 70 10.13 24.19 -3.95
CA GLN A 70 9.80 23.13 -4.90
C GLN A 70 9.38 21.84 -4.17
N ILE A 71 10.09 21.44 -3.13
CA ILE A 71 9.77 20.28 -2.28
C ILE A 71 8.42 20.49 -1.58
N ALA A 72 8.18 21.67 -1.00
CA ALA A 72 6.92 22.00 -0.35
C ALA A 72 5.73 21.93 -1.31
N ARG A 73 5.87 22.47 -2.53
CA ARG A 73 4.83 22.36 -3.58
C ARG A 73 4.60 20.91 -4.00
N GLN A 74 5.66 20.12 -4.10
CA GLN A 74 5.57 18.70 -4.45
C GLN A 74 4.86 17.92 -3.35
N ARG A 75 5.18 18.16 -2.06
CA ARG A 75 4.49 17.58 -0.91
C ARG A 75 3.00 17.92 -0.91
N ALA A 76 2.66 19.19 -1.02
CA ALA A 76 1.27 19.64 -1.05
C ALA A 76 0.46 19.00 -2.20
N LYS A 77 1.07 18.82 -3.38
CA LYS A 77 0.44 18.13 -4.51
C LYS A 77 0.21 16.64 -4.23
N LEU A 78 1.17 15.96 -3.61
CA LEU A 78 1.05 14.54 -3.25
C LEU A 78 0.00 14.36 -2.15
N GLU A 79 0.03 15.20 -1.11
CA GLU A 79 -0.93 15.18 -0.01
C GLU A 79 -2.36 15.39 -0.50
N LYS A 80 -2.57 16.37 -1.37
CA LYS A 80 -3.89 16.64 -1.97
C LYS A 80 -4.45 15.44 -2.74
N ASN A 81 -3.61 14.71 -3.48
CA ASN A 81 -4.06 13.62 -4.36
C ASN A 81 -4.06 12.24 -3.68
N LEU A 82 -3.16 12.02 -2.74
CA LEU A 82 -2.88 10.68 -2.16
C LEU A 82 -2.95 10.67 -0.63
N GLY A 83 -3.21 11.80 0.03
CA GLY A 83 -3.22 11.90 1.49
C GLY A 83 -4.22 10.94 2.13
N SER A 84 -5.42 10.86 1.58
CA SER A 84 -6.51 10.00 2.07
C SER A 84 -6.28 8.49 1.85
N ILE A 85 -5.30 8.11 1.04
CA ILE A 85 -4.92 6.71 0.79
C ILE A 85 -3.52 6.37 1.33
N ALA A 86 -2.93 7.25 2.14
CA ALA A 86 -1.58 7.06 2.68
C ALA A 86 -1.44 5.75 3.47
N ASP A 87 -2.47 5.39 4.23
CA ASP A 87 -2.51 4.19 5.07
C ASP A 87 -2.86 2.90 4.32
N LEU A 88 -3.18 3.01 3.04
CA LEU A 88 -3.56 1.86 2.23
C LEU A 88 -2.33 0.97 1.96
N THR A 89 -2.21 -0.14 2.68
CA THR A 89 -1.08 -1.08 2.56
C THR A 89 -1.26 -2.13 1.47
N ARG A 90 -2.49 -2.47 1.14
CA ARG A 90 -2.89 -3.49 0.15
C ARG A 90 -4.04 -2.99 -0.71
N LEU A 91 -4.29 -3.68 -1.81
CA LEU A 91 -5.43 -3.38 -2.69
C LEU A 91 -6.76 -3.43 -1.92
N PRO A 92 -7.72 -2.55 -2.24
CA PRO A 92 -9.03 -2.56 -1.62
C PRO A 92 -9.81 -3.81 -2.04
N ALA A 93 -10.61 -4.36 -1.14
CA ALA A 93 -11.47 -5.51 -1.41
C ALA A 93 -12.73 -5.14 -2.23
N ALA A 94 -13.12 -3.87 -2.25
CA ALA A 94 -14.24 -3.37 -3.03
C ALA A 94 -14.04 -1.89 -3.34
N LEU A 95 -14.63 -1.43 -4.44
CA LEU A 95 -14.63 -0.03 -4.88
C LEU A 95 -16.04 0.53 -4.80
N PHE A 96 -16.20 1.75 -4.29
CA PHE A 96 -17.44 2.51 -4.36
C PHE A 96 -17.23 3.76 -5.21
N VAL A 97 -18.02 3.93 -6.26
CA VAL A 97 -17.86 5.01 -7.25
C VAL A 97 -19.09 5.90 -7.26
N VAL A 98 -18.86 7.20 -7.19
CA VAL A 98 -19.89 8.21 -7.45
C VAL A 98 -19.62 8.80 -8.84
N ASP A 99 -20.59 8.67 -9.76
CA ASP A 99 -20.47 9.06 -11.16
C ASP A 99 -19.50 8.16 -11.98
N VAL A 100 -20.08 7.11 -12.55
CA VAL A 100 -19.35 6.11 -13.36
C VAL A 100 -18.74 6.71 -14.62
N GLN A 101 -19.41 7.69 -15.25
CA GLN A 101 -18.94 8.30 -16.50
C GLN A 101 -17.62 9.05 -16.27
N LYS A 102 -17.51 9.75 -15.15
CA LYS A 102 -16.33 10.52 -14.80
C LYS A 102 -15.18 9.64 -14.31
N GLU A 103 -15.50 8.59 -13.58
CA GLU A 103 -14.54 7.66 -13.00
C GLU A 103 -14.37 6.35 -13.80
N ALA A 104 -14.64 6.40 -15.11
CA ALA A 104 -14.54 5.24 -15.99
C ALA A 104 -13.18 4.53 -15.93
N ASN A 105 -12.09 5.25 -15.63
CA ASN A 105 -10.76 4.66 -15.47
C ASN A 105 -10.68 3.81 -14.20
N ALA A 106 -11.30 4.25 -13.10
CA ALA A 106 -11.33 3.52 -11.84
C ALA A 106 -12.10 2.20 -12.00
N VAL A 107 -13.25 2.25 -12.66
CA VAL A 107 -14.07 1.06 -12.97
C VAL A 107 -13.32 0.07 -13.85
N LYS A 108 -12.68 0.54 -14.93
CA LYS A 108 -11.87 -0.33 -15.82
C LYS A 108 -10.68 -0.99 -15.09
N GLU A 109 -10.03 -0.27 -14.19
CA GLU A 109 -8.94 -0.83 -13.40
C GLU A 109 -9.44 -1.86 -12.38
N ALA A 110 -10.55 -1.59 -11.70
CA ALA A 110 -11.18 -2.52 -10.76
C ALA A 110 -11.62 -3.81 -11.45
N LYS A 111 -12.29 -3.70 -12.60
CA LYS A 111 -12.70 -4.85 -13.42
C LYS A 111 -11.51 -5.71 -13.85
N ARG A 112 -10.41 -5.07 -14.27
CA ARG A 112 -9.17 -5.79 -14.66
C ARG A 112 -8.56 -6.60 -13.52
N LEU A 113 -8.76 -6.17 -12.28
CA LEU A 113 -8.27 -6.83 -11.07
C LEU A 113 -9.33 -7.69 -10.37
N SER A 114 -10.52 -7.84 -10.97
CA SER A 114 -11.66 -8.57 -10.39
C SER A 114 -12.06 -8.03 -9.01
N ILE A 115 -11.97 -6.72 -8.81
CA ILE A 115 -12.41 -6.05 -7.59
C ILE A 115 -13.87 -5.65 -7.79
N PRO A 116 -14.81 -6.08 -6.93
CA PRO A 116 -16.21 -5.75 -7.04
C PRO A 116 -16.46 -4.24 -6.94
N VAL A 117 -17.28 -3.74 -7.85
CA VAL A 117 -17.59 -2.31 -7.99
C VAL A 117 -19.04 -2.04 -7.59
N PHE A 118 -19.21 -1.21 -6.59
CA PHE A 118 -20.47 -0.58 -6.21
C PHE A 118 -20.49 0.82 -6.82
N ALA A 119 -21.53 1.20 -7.52
CA ALA A 119 -21.59 2.53 -8.10
C ALA A 119 -22.98 3.16 -8.04
N MET A 120 -22.99 4.46 -7.81
CA MET A 120 -24.16 5.30 -8.07
C MET A 120 -24.25 5.53 -9.58
N VAL A 121 -25.37 5.12 -10.17
CA VAL A 121 -25.59 5.17 -11.60
C VAL A 121 -26.81 6.05 -11.88
N ASP A 122 -26.60 7.13 -12.59
CA ASP A 122 -27.63 7.99 -13.11
C ASP A 122 -28.02 7.57 -14.54
N THR A 123 -29.04 8.17 -15.11
CA THR A 123 -29.62 7.88 -16.42
C THR A 123 -28.62 8.04 -17.58
N CYS A 124 -27.56 8.84 -17.40
CA CYS A 124 -26.54 9.08 -18.43
C CYS A 124 -25.39 8.06 -18.42
N CYS A 125 -25.38 7.11 -17.48
CA CYS A 125 -24.28 6.18 -17.26
C CYS A 125 -24.60 4.77 -17.76
N ASP A 126 -23.59 4.06 -18.30
CA ASP A 126 -23.71 2.65 -18.69
C ASP A 126 -23.41 1.75 -17.47
N PRO A 127 -24.36 0.89 -17.03
CA PRO A 127 -24.17 0.01 -15.88
C PRO A 127 -23.44 -1.31 -16.21
N THR A 128 -23.10 -1.58 -17.47
CA THR A 128 -22.61 -2.90 -17.94
C THR A 128 -21.35 -3.39 -17.20
N ASP A 129 -20.49 -2.47 -16.78
CA ASP A 129 -19.20 -2.79 -16.12
C ASP A 129 -19.27 -2.77 -14.60
N ILE A 130 -20.47 -2.70 -14.00
CA ILE A 130 -20.69 -2.52 -12.58
C ILE A 130 -21.34 -3.76 -11.99
N ASP A 131 -20.81 -4.28 -10.89
CA ASP A 131 -21.34 -5.46 -10.22
C ASP A 131 -22.57 -5.13 -9.38
N TYR A 132 -22.55 -3.99 -8.68
CA TYR A 132 -23.66 -3.55 -7.80
C TYR A 132 -24.08 -2.14 -8.16
N VAL A 133 -25.15 -2.04 -8.90
CA VAL A 133 -25.72 -0.75 -9.37
C VAL A 133 -26.67 -0.18 -8.33
N ILE A 134 -26.44 1.07 -7.94
CA ILE A 134 -27.34 1.85 -7.09
C ILE A 134 -27.95 2.95 -7.98
N PRO A 135 -29.21 2.80 -8.42
CA PRO A 135 -29.86 3.81 -9.25
C PRO A 135 -30.16 5.04 -8.37
N ALA A 136 -29.42 6.10 -8.59
CA ALA A 136 -29.55 7.34 -7.82
C ALA A 136 -29.00 8.53 -8.62
N ASN A 137 -29.50 9.73 -8.31
CA ASN A 137 -28.99 10.96 -8.89
C ASN A 137 -27.62 11.30 -8.28
N ASP A 138 -26.61 11.40 -9.13
CA ASP A 138 -25.22 11.66 -8.76
C ASP A 138 -24.84 13.15 -8.81
N ASP A 139 -25.77 14.05 -9.18
CA ASP A 139 -25.59 15.50 -9.18
C ASP A 139 -26.12 16.18 -7.91
N ALA A 140 -27.15 15.61 -7.31
CA ALA A 140 -27.77 16.18 -6.13
C ALA A 140 -26.99 15.82 -4.84
N THR A 141 -26.44 16.82 -4.16
CA THR A 141 -25.72 16.64 -2.88
C THR A 141 -26.51 15.86 -1.84
N LYS A 142 -27.84 16.10 -1.76
CA LYS A 142 -28.73 15.38 -0.84
C LYS A 142 -28.87 13.90 -1.19
N SER A 143 -28.98 13.56 -2.49
CA SER A 143 -29.04 12.17 -2.93
C SER A 143 -27.77 11.40 -2.61
N ILE A 144 -26.61 12.02 -2.92
CA ILE A 144 -25.29 11.47 -2.59
C ILE A 144 -25.15 11.27 -1.09
N ALA A 145 -25.56 12.25 -0.27
CA ALA A 145 -25.48 12.19 1.17
C ALA A 145 -26.27 11.02 1.78
N VAL A 146 -27.48 10.77 1.32
CA VAL A 146 -28.34 9.68 1.82
C VAL A 146 -27.74 8.30 1.47
N VAL A 147 -27.30 8.12 0.24
CA VAL A 147 -26.68 6.84 -0.18
C VAL A 147 -25.39 6.58 0.58
N LEU A 148 -24.52 7.59 0.73
CA LEU A 148 -23.28 7.46 1.50
C LEU A 148 -23.53 7.17 2.96
N GLU A 149 -24.57 7.78 3.55
CA GLU A 149 -24.94 7.55 4.95
C GLU A 149 -25.34 6.09 5.19
N ALA A 150 -26.19 5.54 4.33
CA ALA A 150 -26.56 4.13 4.39
C ALA A 150 -25.35 3.19 4.20
N MET A 151 -24.47 3.52 3.25
CA MET A 151 -23.24 2.74 3.02
C MET A 151 -22.26 2.83 4.20
N CYS A 152 -22.06 4.01 4.76
CA CYS A 152 -21.19 4.20 5.91
C CYS A 152 -21.72 3.51 7.17
N ALA A 153 -23.05 3.53 7.40
CA ALA A 153 -23.69 2.82 8.51
C ALA A 153 -23.45 1.31 8.39
N ALA A 154 -23.73 0.72 7.22
CA ALA A 154 -23.50 -0.71 6.99
C ALA A 154 -22.01 -1.10 7.15
N ILE A 155 -21.08 -0.24 6.75
CA ILE A 155 -19.64 -0.49 6.94
C ILE A 155 -19.26 -0.40 8.42
N ALA A 156 -19.83 0.55 9.16
CA ALA A 156 -19.59 0.68 10.60
C ALA A 156 -20.06 -0.58 11.34
N GLU A 157 -21.28 -1.03 11.07
CA GLU A 157 -21.83 -2.28 11.62
C GLU A 157 -20.93 -3.49 11.31
N GLY A 158 -20.57 -3.69 10.04
CA GLY A 158 -19.70 -4.81 9.65
C GLY A 158 -18.27 -4.72 10.21
N THR A 159 -17.75 -3.53 10.49
CA THR A 159 -16.45 -3.37 11.17
C THR A 159 -16.53 -3.68 12.65
N GLU A 160 -17.64 -3.39 13.31
CA GLU A 160 -17.90 -3.74 14.70
C GLU A 160 -18.09 -5.25 14.87
N GLU A 161 -18.91 -5.88 14.03
CA GLU A 161 -19.08 -7.33 14.01
C GLU A 161 -17.75 -8.06 13.84
N ARG A 162 -16.93 -7.62 12.90
CA ARG A 162 -15.59 -8.19 12.68
C ARG A 162 -14.64 -8.00 13.87
N LYS A 163 -14.78 -6.91 14.62
CA LYS A 163 -13.99 -6.73 15.87
C LYS A 163 -14.43 -7.72 16.93
N LEU A 164 -15.74 -7.87 17.12
CA LEU A 164 -16.31 -8.82 18.08
C LEU A 164 -15.96 -10.28 17.74
N GLU A 165 -15.97 -10.64 16.45
CA GLU A 165 -15.53 -11.97 16.00
C GLU A 165 -14.06 -12.22 16.34
N LYS A 166 -13.19 -11.29 16.02
CA LYS A 166 -11.76 -11.38 16.34
C LYS A 166 -11.49 -11.47 17.84
N GLU A 167 -12.25 -10.75 18.65
CA GLU A 167 -12.13 -10.82 20.10
C GLU A 167 -12.57 -12.19 20.63
N LYS A 168 -13.62 -12.77 20.06
CA LYS A 168 -14.05 -14.15 20.39
C LYS A 168 -13.01 -15.18 19.96
N GLU A 169 -12.51 -15.10 18.72
CA GLU A 169 -11.45 -15.99 18.24
C GLU A 169 -10.17 -15.88 19.09
N ALA A 170 -9.80 -14.67 19.52
CA ALA A 170 -8.65 -14.46 20.39
C ALA A 170 -8.87 -15.07 21.79
N GLN A 171 -10.07 -14.95 22.35
CA GLN A 171 -10.43 -15.56 23.64
C GLN A 171 -10.48 -17.09 23.56
N GLU A 172 -11.00 -17.65 22.48
CA GLU A 172 -11.01 -19.08 22.23
C GLU A 172 -9.59 -19.65 22.07
N ALA A 173 -8.72 -18.95 21.29
CA ALA A 173 -7.33 -19.31 21.14
C ALA A 173 -6.52 -19.24 22.45
N GLU A 174 -6.81 -18.24 23.30
CA GLU A 174 -6.21 -18.16 24.65
C GLU A 174 -6.71 -19.27 25.57
N ALA A 175 -8.00 -19.62 25.48
CA ALA A 175 -8.58 -20.71 26.26
C ALA A 175 -8.01 -22.08 25.87
N GLU A 176 -7.86 -22.35 24.55
CA GLU A 176 -7.19 -23.55 24.04
C GLU A 176 -5.71 -23.60 24.40
N GLY A 177 -4.98 -22.49 24.29
CA GLY A 177 -3.59 -22.39 24.69
C GLY A 177 -3.37 -22.59 26.17
N ALA A 178 -4.34 -22.19 27.02
CA ALA A 178 -4.33 -22.44 28.45
C ALA A 178 -4.65 -23.93 28.80
N ALA A 179 -5.51 -24.55 28.03
CA ALA A 179 -5.84 -25.98 28.17
C ALA A 179 -4.62 -26.87 27.81
N ILE A 180 -3.93 -26.56 26.71
CA ILE A 180 -2.72 -27.29 26.29
C ILE A 180 -1.57 -27.13 27.29
N LYS A 181 -1.45 -25.97 27.93
CA LYS A 181 -0.45 -25.75 29.01
C LYS A 181 -0.75 -26.54 30.29
N LYS A 182 -1.99 -26.88 30.56
CA LYS A 182 -2.36 -27.69 31.73
C LYS A 182 -2.13 -29.20 31.56
N GLU A 183 -2.10 -29.71 30.33
CA GLU A 183 -1.85 -31.13 30.02
C GLU A 183 -0.37 -31.48 29.76
N GLY A 184 0.50 -30.47 29.57
CA GLY A 184 1.92 -30.63 29.31
C GLY A 184 2.72 -31.01 30.57
N LYS A 185 2.80 -32.29 30.90
CA LYS A 185 3.71 -32.86 31.89
C LYS A 185 5.18 -32.60 31.55
N PRO A 186 6.10 -32.41 32.53
CA PRO A 186 7.46 -31.93 32.35
C PRO A 186 8.44 -33.02 31.92
N ARG A 187 8.25 -33.64 30.75
CA ARG A 187 9.11 -34.73 30.27
C ARG A 187 10.00 -34.36 29.04
N ILE A 188 9.76 -33.24 28.42
CA ILE A 188 10.43 -32.86 27.15
C ILE A 188 11.63 -31.92 27.39
N LYS A 189 11.73 -31.25 28.54
CA LYS A 189 12.83 -30.30 28.80
C LYS A 189 14.24 -30.94 28.97
N LYS A 190 14.34 -32.26 29.17
CA LYS A 190 15.64 -32.95 29.36
C LYS A 190 16.22 -33.48 28.04
N ALA A 191 15.37 -33.71 27.01
CA ALA A 191 15.83 -34.20 25.71
C ALA A 191 16.29 -33.06 24.76
N VAL A 192 15.65 -31.88 24.86
CA VAL A 192 16.00 -30.71 24.00
C VAL A 192 17.31 -30.07 24.47
N LYS A 193 17.64 -30.13 25.76
CA LYS A 193 18.90 -29.56 26.27
C LYS A 193 20.13 -30.39 25.86
N ALA A 194 19.95 -31.71 25.71
CA ALA A 194 21.05 -32.60 25.25
C ALA A 194 21.32 -32.51 23.74
N SER A 195 20.31 -32.09 22.93
CA SER A 195 20.50 -31.90 21.49
C SER A 195 21.07 -30.53 21.12
N VAL A 196 20.81 -29.49 21.92
CA VAL A 196 21.39 -28.16 21.71
C VAL A 196 22.88 -28.11 22.09
N ASP A 197 23.28 -28.80 23.19
CA ASP A 197 24.67 -28.88 23.59
C ASP A 197 25.53 -29.72 22.61
N ALA A 198 24.92 -30.64 21.87
CA ALA A 198 25.60 -31.42 20.81
C ALA A 198 25.76 -30.66 19.48
N GLU A 199 24.86 -29.74 19.18
CA GLU A 199 24.93 -28.88 17.97
C GLU A 199 25.94 -27.73 18.19
N GLU A 200 26.03 -27.16 19.37
CA GLU A 200 27.02 -26.12 19.68
C GLU A 200 28.46 -26.66 19.64
N ALA A 201 28.68 -27.91 20.03
CA ALA A 201 29.99 -28.54 19.92
C ALA A 201 30.42 -28.82 18.47
N ALA A 202 29.48 -29.18 17.61
CA ALA A 202 29.72 -29.42 16.18
C ALA A 202 30.00 -28.12 15.40
N VAL A 203 29.40 -27.01 15.78
CA VAL A 203 29.60 -25.69 15.15
C VAL A 203 30.96 -25.11 15.56
N ALA A 204 31.42 -25.35 16.77
CA ALA A 204 32.75 -24.90 17.26
C ALA A 204 33.91 -25.63 16.52
N GLU A 205 33.73 -26.89 16.13
CA GLU A 205 34.73 -27.66 15.38
C GLU A 205 34.84 -27.25 13.91
N VAL A 206 33.72 -26.77 13.30
CA VAL A 206 33.69 -26.28 11.91
C VAL A 206 34.29 -24.85 11.80
N VAL A 207 34.13 -24.02 12.81
CA VAL A 207 34.72 -22.66 12.81
C VAL A 207 36.22 -22.67 12.97
N ALA A 208 36.78 -23.64 13.69
CA ALA A 208 38.23 -23.79 13.86
C ALA A 208 38.97 -24.31 12.61
N ALA A 209 38.24 -24.86 11.64
CA ALA A 209 38.82 -25.40 10.38
C ALA A 209 38.85 -24.40 9.21
N VAL A 210 38.34 -23.17 9.37
CA VAL A 210 38.21 -22.14 8.29
C VAL A 210 39.23 -21.00 8.47
N GLU A 211 40.10 -21.01 9.44
CA GLU A 211 41.18 -20.02 9.54
C GLU A 211 42.43 -20.48 8.78
N THR A 212 42.36 -20.47 7.44
CA THR A 212 43.55 -20.36 6.59
C THR A 212 43.48 -19.03 5.81
N PRO A 213 44.55 -18.25 5.77
CA PRO A 213 44.50 -16.92 5.12
C PRO A 213 44.42 -17.08 3.61
N PHE A 214 43.38 -16.46 3.05
CA PHE A 214 43.19 -16.35 1.60
C PHE A 214 44.20 -15.32 1.06
N GLU A 215 45.11 -15.77 0.25
CA GLU A 215 46.09 -14.97 -0.47
C GLU A 215 45.38 -14.24 -1.62
N GLU A 216 45.43 -12.90 -1.65
CA GLU A 216 44.90 -12.06 -2.75
C GLU A 216 45.69 -12.35 -4.05
N PRO A 217 45.01 -12.61 -5.19
CA PRO A 217 45.68 -12.52 -6.47
C PRO A 217 45.74 -11.05 -6.95
N ALA A 218 46.91 -10.64 -7.33
CA ALA A 218 47.33 -9.33 -7.80
C ALA A 218 46.45 -8.77 -8.95
N ALA A 219 46.23 -7.45 -8.91
CA ALA A 219 45.57 -6.66 -9.92
C ALA A 219 46.29 -6.77 -11.29
N ALA A 220 45.53 -7.06 -12.32
CA ALA A 220 45.90 -6.83 -13.71
C ALA A 220 45.21 -5.57 -14.28
N PRO A 221 45.84 -4.79 -15.17
CA PRO A 221 45.48 -3.39 -15.40
C PRO A 221 44.28 -3.22 -16.34
N ALA A 222 43.43 -2.24 -15.98
CA ALA A 222 42.19 -1.85 -16.65
C ALA A 222 42.45 -0.87 -17.84
N GLU A 223 43.39 -1.15 -18.71
CA GLU A 223 43.68 -0.27 -19.86
C GLU A 223 43.21 -0.82 -21.23
N GLU A 224 42.94 -2.12 -21.36
CA GLU A 224 42.54 -2.70 -22.66
C GLU A 224 41.04 -2.65 -22.96
N ALA A 225 40.18 -2.32 -21.99
CA ALA A 225 38.72 -2.25 -22.21
C ALA A 225 38.22 -0.87 -22.68
N ALA A 226 39.05 0.15 -22.64
CA ALA A 226 38.67 1.51 -23.06
C ALA A 226 38.88 1.78 -24.55
N GLU A 227 39.75 1.02 -25.22
CA GLU A 227 40.01 1.21 -26.64
C GLU A 227 38.99 0.53 -27.56
N ALA A 228 38.42 -0.59 -27.15
CA ALA A 228 37.42 -1.31 -27.95
C ALA A 228 36.06 -0.60 -28.05
N VAL A 229 35.73 0.30 -27.11
CA VAL A 229 34.47 1.06 -27.10
C VAL A 229 34.58 2.35 -27.92
N ALA A 230 35.79 2.85 -28.14
CA ALA A 230 36.01 4.05 -28.95
C ALA A 230 35.98 3.77 -30.46
N GLU A 231 36.34 2.56 -30.86
CA GLU A 231 36.38 2.17 -32.29
C GLU A 231 34.98 1.82 -32.83
N ALA A 232 34.10 1.24 -32.00
CA ALA A 232 32.73 0.93 -32.37
C ALA A 232 31.82 2.19 -32.52
N ALA A 233 32.17 3.31 -31.90
CA ALA A 233 31.42 4.57 -32.00
C ALA A 233 31.84 5.45 -33.19
N ALA A 234 32.92 5.11 -33.91
CA ALA A 234 33.38 5.82 -35.07
C ALA A 234 32.80 5.27 -36.37
N GLU A 235 32.40 4.00 -36.44
CA GLU A 235 31.80 3.42 -37.63
C GLU A 235 30.30 3.76 -37.82
N GLU A 236 29.56 4.09 -36.76
CA GLU A 236 28.12 4.42 -36.85
C GLU A 236 27.83 5.86 -37.33
N LYS A 237 28.86 6.68 -37.63
CA LYS A 237 28.71 8.06 -38.16
C LYS A 237 29.09 8.22 -39.62
N ALA A 238 29.39 7.12 -40.35
CA ALA A 238 29.83 7.19 -41.75
C ALA A 238 28.87 6.48 -42.73
N GLU A 239 27.66 6.09 -42.29
CA GLU A 239 26.52 5.70 -43.14
C GLU A 239 25.33 6.63 -42.83
#